data_6c931ccd5b514ac13c044655ae8bbec8
#
_entry.id   6c931ccd5b514ac13c044655ae8bbec8
#
_cell.length_a   1.000
_cell.length_b   1.000
_cell.length_c   1.000
_cell.angle_alpha   90.00
_cell.angle_beta   90.00
_cell.angle_gamma   90.00
#
_symmetry.space_group_name_H-M   'P 1'
#
loop_
_entity.id
_entity.type
_entity.pdbx_description
1 polymer ?
#
loop_
_entity_poly.entity_id
_entity_poly.type
_entity_poly.pdbx_seq_one_letter_code
_entity_poly.pdbx_strand_id
1 'polypeptide(L)'
;MIGRKISDQERKILALPVRFGVFGVTNPVECADREYNSSVLVTKSLTELLYSQEKDLKNYDREKQNEVVKSLKTAREAHLLRQYNDISQQLTGPTTPRHMELNREKGAGSWLTCLPLSSVGYCFNKREFRDSICVRYGWKVKDTPTYCGCGKRNSVDHTLICPNGGYVIMRHNNLRDVNAEFQKEVCHDVKVEPMLIPIEGENTQIEGAKEDGAHPDISSRGLWSPFERTFYDVQVIHPNSPSYLDTTPKQLLVQKEKIKMRKYNVRALQVEKGTFTPLLYTTFGGWGPQATAYHRRLADKISKKTKEEYASVMNHMRTRIRFSIMRSVLVALRGQHRQANNIG
;
A
#
# COMPACT_ATOMS: atom_id res chain seq x y z
N MET A 1 -6.44 -22.78 -3.59
CA MET A 1 -6.18 -21.49 -2.97
C MET A 1 -7.28 -20.47 -3.31
N ILE A 2 -7.61 -20.21 -4.57
CA ILE A 2 -8.63 -19.22 -5.01
C ILE A 2 -10.05 -19.81 -5.02
N GLY A 3 -10.21 -21.11 -5.00
CA GLY A 3 -11.51 -21.80 -4.95
C GLY A 3 -12.25 -21.88 -6.31
N ARG A 4 -11.59 -21.54 -7.41
CA ARG A 4 -12.07 -21.68 -8.80
C ARG A 4 -10.93 -21.98 -9.76
N LYS A 5 -11.27 -22.41 -10.95
CA LYS A 5 -10.30 -22.54 -12.06
C LYS A 5 -9.80 -21.15 -12.49
N ILE A 6 -8.52 -21.02 -12.70
CA ILE A 6 -7.86 -19.79 -13.15
C ILE A 6 -7.68 -19.87 -14.67
N SER A 7 -8.04 -18.80 -15.39
CA SER A 7 -7.82 -18.70 -16.85
C SER A 7 -6.33 -18.56 -17.18
N ASP A 8 -5.97 -18.79 -18.44
CA ASP A 8 -4.57 -18.63 -18.86
C ASP A 8 -4.10 -17.18 -18.80
N GLN A 9 -4.99 -16.22 -19.04
CA GLN A 9 -4.68 -14.80 -18.85
C GLN A 9 -4.40 -14.47 -17.36
N GLU A 10 -5.23 -14.96 -16.44
CA GLU A 10 -5.02 -14.79 -15.01
C GLU A 10 -3.73 -15.48 -14.55
N ARG A 11 -3.37 -16.62 -15.14
CA ARG A 11 -2.11 -17.31 -14.89
C ARG A 11 -0.90 -16.45 -15.28
N LYS A 12 -0.93 -15.85 -16.48
CA LYS A 12 0.12 -14.93 -16.95
C LYS A 12 0.24 -13.71 -16.02
N ILE A 13 -0.90 -13.15 -15.57
CA ILE A 13 -0.89 -12.10 -14.55
C ILE A 13 -0.16 -12.57 -13.29
N LEU A 14 -0.55 -13.71 -12.71
CA LEU A 14 0.02 -14.22 -11.46
C LEU A 14 1.50 -14.59 -11.56
N ALA A 15 2.01 -14.85 -12.77
CA ALA A 15 3.41 -15.19 -13.01
C ALA A 15 4.36 -13.99 -12.91
N LEU A 16 3.87 -12.76 -13.13
CA LEU A 16 4.70 -11.57 -13.01
C LEU A 16 5.19 -11.34 -11.57
N PRO A 17 6.40 -10.77 -11.40
CA PRO A 17 6.97 -10.53 -10.07
C PRO A 17 6.15 -9.60 -9.17
N VAL A 18 6.34 -9.72 -7.86
CA VAL A 18 5.64 -8.90 -6.84
C VAL A 18 5.88 -7.40 -7.05
N ARG A 19 7.05 -6.98 -7.55
CA ARG A 19 7.34 -5.57 -7.86
C ARG A 19 6.48 -4.98 -8.99
N PHE A 20 5.89 -5.84 -9.84
CA PHE A 20 4.87 -5.45 -10.81
C PHE A 20 3.43 -5.57 -10.27
N GLY A 21 3.30 -5.69 -8.97
CA GLY A 21 2.00 -5.78 -8.32
C GLY A 21 1.39 -7.18 -8.38
N VAL A 22 2.19 -8.25 -8.55
CA VAL A 22 1.68 -9.59 -8.81
C VAL A 22 2.28 -10.63 -7.85
N PHE A 23 2.06 -11.92 -8.07
CA PHE A 23 2.39 -12.99 -7.11
C PHE A 23 3.78 -13.58 -7.26
N GLY A 24 4.38 -13.49 -8.45
CA GLY A 24 5.66 -14.13 -8.74
C GLY A 24 5.58 -15.65 -8.88
N VAL A 25 4.40 -16.21 -9.18
CA VAL A 25 4.22 -17.64 -9.43
C VAL A 25 4.62 -17.94 -10.88
N THR A 26 5.92 -18.01 -11.14
CA THR A 26 6.44 -18.25 -12.49
C THR A 26 6.06 -19.65 -13.00
N ASN A 27 5.79 -19.76 -14.31
CA ASN A 27 5.65 -21.04 -14.97
C ASN A 27 7.05 -21.61 -15.28
N PRO A 28 7.46 -22.76 -14.68
CA PRO A 28 8.79 -23.32 -14.91
C PRO A 28 9.05 -23.61 -16.41
N VAL A 29 8.04 -24.09 -17.14
CA VAL A 29 8.18 -24.41 -18.57
C VAL A 29 8.54 -23.19 -19.41
N GLU A 30 7.93 -22.03 -19.13
CA GLU A 30 8.17 -20.79 -19.89
C GLU A 30 9.51 -20.12 -19.56
N CYS A 31 10.12 -20.44 -18.40
CA CYS A 31 11.36 -19.80 -17.97
C CYS A 31 12.58 -20.73 -18.02
N ALA A 32 12.39 -22.05 -18.21
CA ALA A 32 13.47 -23.06 -18.11
C ALA A 32 14.65 -22.74 -19.03
N ASP A 33 14.42 -22.55 -20.32
CA ASP A 33 15.50 -22.31 -21.29
C ASP A 33 16.26 -21.02 -20.99
N ARG A 34 15.56 -19.96 -20.62
CA ARG A 34 16.18 -18.67 -20.27
C ARG A 34 17.03 -18.79 -19.02
N GLU A 35 16.54 -19.44 -17.98
CA GLU A 35 17.27 -19.59 -16.71
C GLU A 35 18.47 -20.55 -16.91
N TYR A 36 18.32 -21.61 -17.70
CA TYR A 36 19.40 -22.51 -18.08
C TYR A 36 20.50 -21.75 -18.84
N ASN A 37 20.16 -21.04 -19.92
CA ASN A 37 21.12 -20.26 -20.70
C ASN A 37 21.81 -19.19 -19.86
N SER A 38 21.09 -18.53 -18.97
CA SER A 38 21.67 -17.57 -18.03
C SER A 38 22.66 -18.24 -17.07
N SER A 39 22.36 -19.43 -16.56
CA SER A 39 23.26 -20.19 -15.72
C SER A 39 24.54 -20.58 -16.46
N VAL A 40 24.42 -21.10 -17.68
CA VAL A 40 25.56 -21.44 -18.54
C VAL A 40 26.47 -20.23 -18.77
N LEU A 41 25.89 -19.07 -19.11
CA LEU A 41 26.68 -17.85 -19.33
C LEU A 41 27.41 -17.36 -18.08
N VAL A 42 26.76 -17.42 -16.91
CA VAL A 42 27.38 -17.00 -15.64
C VAL A 42 28.50 -17.93 -15.20
N THR A 43 28.36 -19.25 -15.46
CA THR A 43 29.34 -20.25 -15.02
C THR A 43 30.43 -20.54 -16.06
N LYS A 44 30.30 -19.99 -17.28
CA LYS A 44 31.15 -20.34 -18.42
C LYS A 44 32.66 -20.23 -18.10
N SER A 45 33.11 -19.14 -17.53
CA SER A 45 34.53 -18.95 -17.22
C SER A 45 35.02 -19.92 -16.14
N LEU A 46 34.20 -20.26 -15.18
CA LEU A 46 34.55 -21.26 -14.16
C LEU A 46 34.60 -22.68 -14.72
N THR A 47 33.66 -23.05 -15.59
CA THR A 47 33.65 -24.34 -16.26
C THR A 47 34.83 -24.50 -17.19
N GLU A 48 35.23 -23.46 -17.92
CA GLU A 48 36.43 -23.46 -18.78
C GLU A 48 37.72 -23.70 -17.97
N LEU A 49 37.86 -23.04 -16.81
CA LEU A 49 39.01 -23.25 -15.90
C LEU A 49 39.02 -24.68 -15.31
N LEU A 50 37.87 -25.21 -14.99
CA LEU A 50 37.77 -26.62 -14.51
C LEU A 50 38.14 -27.65 -15.58
N TYR A 51 37.74 -27.41 -16.84
CA TYR A 51 38.06 -28.29 -17.95
C TYR A 51 39.56 -28.18 -18.35
N SER A 52 40.19 -27.01 -18.23
CA SER A 52 41.60 -26.84 -18.46
C SER A 52 42.50 -27.41 -17.37
N GLN A 53 41.90 -27.91 -16.25
CA GLN A 53 42.59 -28.42 -15.06
C GLN A 53 43.60 -27.42 -14.48
N GLU A 54 43.38 -26.13 -14.66
CA GLU A 54 44.19 -25.11 -14.03
C GLU A 54 44.04 -25.18 -12.50
N LYS A 55 45.16 -25.42 -11.81
CA LYS A 55 45.22 -25.53 -10.35
C LYS A 55 45.07 -24.17 -9.64
N ASP A 56 45.22 -23.08 -10.37
CA ASP A 56 45.24 -21.73 -9.80
C ASP A 56 44.12 -20.88 -10.37
N LEU A 57 43.21 -20.45 -9.49
CA LEU A 57 42.10 -19.55 -9.85
C LEU A 57 42.54 -18.10 -10.09
N LYS A 58 43.87 -17.80 -10.19
CA LYS A 58 44.37 -16.45 -10.41
C LYS A 58 43.88 -15.83 -11.72
N ASN A 59 43.54 -16.66 -12.70
CA ASN A 59 43.04 -16.22 -14.00
C ASN A 59 41.50 -16.04 -14.02
N TYR A 60 40.81 -16.22 -12.87
CA TYR A 60 39.38 -16.01 -12.78
C TYR A 60 39.06 -14.52 -12.69
N ASP A 61 38.50 -13.99 -13.77
CA ASP A 61 38.06 -12.60 -13.83
C ASP A 61 36.66 -12.40 -13.24
N ARG A 62 36.64 -12.08 -11.93
CA ARG A 62 35.41 -11.83 -11.17
C ARG A 62 34.69 -10.56 -11.68
N GLU A 63 35.40 -9.57 -12.23
CA GLU A 63 34.79 -8.35 -12.74
C GLU A 63 34.00 -8.67 -14.00
N LYS A 64 34.56 -9.41 -14.92
CA LYS A 64 33.90 -9.88 -16.14
C LYS A 64 32.64 -10.71 -15.81
N GLN A 65 32.69 -11.59 -14.81
CA GLN A 65 31.54 -12.34 -14.36
C GLN A 65 30.45 -11.42 -13.81
N ASN A 66 30.80 -10.41 -13.01
CA ASN A 66 29.88 -9.43 -12.49
C ASN A 66 29.20 -8.60 -13.61
N GLU A 67 29.93 -8.27 -14.67
CA GLU A 67 29.37 -7.62 -15.86
C GLU A 67 28.32 -8.50 -16.57
N VAL A 68 28.62 -9.80 -16.74
CA VAL A 68 27.67 -10.76 -17.30
C VAL A 68 26.41 -10.84 -16.43
N VAL A 69 26.57 -10.98 -15.12
CA VAL A 69 25.43 -11.01 -14.18
C VAL A 69 24.60 -9.73 -14.27
N LYS A 70 25.24 -8.57 -14.37
CA LYS A 70 24.57 -7.27 -14.50
C LYS A 70 23.80 -7.16 -15.82
N SER A 71 24.40 -7.59 -16.93
CA SER A 71 23.74 -7.59 -18.25
C SER A 71 22.52 -8.50 -18.29
N LEU A 72 22.63 -9.71 -17.74
CA LEU A 72 21.51 -10.67 -17.62
C LEU A 72 20.37 -10.14 -16.74
N LYS A 73 20.69 -9.48 -15.62
CA LYS A 73 19.67 -8.81 -14.78
C LYS A 73 18.94 -7.71 -15.56
N THR A 74 19.66 -6.91 -16.32
CA THR A 74 19.07 -5.84 -17.15
C THR A 74 18.17 -6.41 -18.25
N ALA A 75 18.63 -7.45 -18.94
CA ALA A 75 17.86 -8.14 -19.99
C ALA A 75 16.59 -8.79 -19.43
N ARG A 76 16.69 -9.43 -18.25
CA ARG A 76 15.55 -10.03 -17.53
C ARG A 76 14.52 -8.96 -17.15
N GLU A 77 14.97 -7.83 -16.63
CA GLU A 77 14.09 -6.73 -16.22
C GLU A 77 13.35 -6.14 -17.44
N ALA A 78 14.05 -5.91 -18.54
CA ALA A 78 13.47 -5.44 -19.79
C ALA A 78 12.44 -6.43 -20.37
N HIS A 79 12.71 -7.74 -20.30
CA HIS A 79 11.77 -8.78 -20.70
C HIS A 79 10.51 -8.77 -19.85
N LEU A 80 10.65 -8.74 -18.52
CA LEU A 80 9.51 -8.71 -17.59
C LEU A 80 8.66 -7.44 -17.74
N LEU A 81 9.29 -6.31 -18.03
CA LEU A 81 8.57 -5.06 -18.30
C LEU A 81 7.76 -5.14 -19.59
N ARG A 82 8.31 -5.73 -20.64
CA ARG A 82 7.57 -6.00 -21.89
C ARG A 82 6.37 -6.90 -21.62
N GLN A 83 6.57 -8.04 -20.95
CA GLN A 83 5.46 -8.93 -20.56
C GLN A 83 4.37 -8.21 -19.75
N TYR A 84 4.76 -7.35 -18.82
CA TYR A 84 3.81 -6.55 -18.06
C TYR A 84 2.97 -5.63 -18.96
N ASN A 85 3.62 -4.92 -19.88
CA ASN A 85 2.95 -4.01 -20.81
C ASN A 85 1.98 -4.77 -21.75
N ASP A 86 2.44 -5.89 -22.31
CA ASP A 86 1.63 -6.73 -23.22
C ASP A 86 0.41 -7.28 -22.48
N ILE A 87 0.58 -7.82 -21.28
CA ILE A 87 -0.53 -8.30 -20.44
C ILE A 87 -1.49 -7.15 -20.12
N SER A 88 -0.97 -5.99 -19.73
CA SER A 88 -1.81 -4.83 -19.34
C SER A 88 -2.67 -4.32 -20.51
N GLN A 89 -2.16 -4.39 -21.75
CA GLN A 89 -2.89 -3.99 -22.95
C GLN A 89 -3.96 -5.02 -23.37
N GLN A 90 -3.76 -6.29 -23.06
CA GLN A 90 -4.63 -7.41 -23.47
C GLN A 90 -5.65 -7.82 -22.40
N LEU A 91 -5.80 -7.04 -21.32
CA LEU A 91 -6.74 -7.37 -20.25
C LEU A 91 -8.20 -7.32 -20.72
N THR A 92 -8.90 -8.45 -20.66
CA THR A 92 -10.30 -8.60 -21.05
C THR A 92 -11.23 -9.02 -19.91
N GLY A 93 -10.68 -9.30 -18.74
CA GLY A 93 -11.41 -9.78 -17.56
C GLY A 93 -11.72 -8.68 -16.53
N PRO A 94 -12.09 -9.06 -15.32
CA PRO A 94 -12.38 -8.14 -14.23
C PRO A 94 -11.14 -7.37 -13.74
N THR A 95 -9.93 -7.88 -14.02
CA THR A 95 -8.69 -7.16 -13.76
C THR A 95 -8.50 -6.10 -14.83
N THR A 96 -8.34 -4.85 -14.42
CA THR A 96 -8.13 -3.72 -15.33
C THR A 96 -6.68 -3.24 -15.29
N PRO A 97 -6.19 -2.47 -16.31
CA PRO A 97 -4.87 -1.82 -16.24
C PRO A 97 -4.70 -0.99 -14.96
N ARG A 98 -5.77 -0.37 -14.49
CA ARG A 98 -5.78 0.40 -13.25
C ARG A 98 -5.50 -0.46 -12.01
N HIS A 99 -6.04 -1.68 -11.94
CA HIS A 99 -5.67 -2.63 -10.87
C HIS A 99 -4.18 -2.95 -10.90
N MET A 100 -3.62 -3.15 -12.09
CA MET A 100 -2.19 -3.42 -12.27
C MET A 100 -1.33 -2.24 -11.81
N GLU A 101 -1.71 -1.01 -12.17
CA GLU A 101 -1.05 0.21 -11.73
C GLU A 101 -1.08 0.38 -10.20
N LEU A 102 -2.26 0.27 -9.58
CA LEU A 102 -2.44 0.37 -8.13
C LEU A 102 -1.65 -0.69 -7.37
N ASN A 103 -1.56 -1.89 -7.90
CA ASN A 103 -0.81 -2.98 -7.29
C ASN A 103 0.71 -2.81 -7.37
N ARG A 104 1.22 -1.94 -8.26
CA ARG A 104 2.64 -1.56 -8.36
C ARG A 104 3.04 -0.46 -7.39
N GLU A 105 2.10 0.22 -6.76
CA GLU A 105 2.41 1.24 -5.76
C GLU A 105 3.31 0.65 -4.66
N LYS A 106 4.30 1.44 -4.26
CA LYS A 106 5.30 1.00 -3.29
C LYS A 106 4.64 0.67 -1.95
N GLY A 107 4.73 -0.58 -1.53
CA GLY A 107 4.08 -1.10 -0.31
C GLY A 107 2.78 -1.85 -0.56
N ALA A 108 2.14 -1.74 -1.74
CA ALA A 108 0.91 -2.45 -2.06
C ALA A 108 1.05 -3.99 -2.00
N GLY A 109 2.27 -4.50 -2.24
CA GLY A 109 2.60 -5.93 -2.16
C GLY A 109 3.26 -6.38 -0.86
N SER A 110 3.49 -5.51 0.13
CA SER A 110 4.25 -5.86 1.34
C SER A 110 3.67 -7.03 2.12
N TRP A 111 2.36 -7.21 2.13
CA TRP A 111 1.68 -8.35 2.75
C TRP A 111 1.94 -9.71 2.07
N LEU A 112 2.42 -9.70 0.82
CA LEU A 112 2.79 -10.91 0.06
C LEU A 112 4.24 -11.34 0.33
N THR A 113 5.08 -10.44 0.79
CA THR A 113 6.52 -10.64 0.93
C THR A 113 7.00 -10.63 2.38
N CYS A 114 6.13 -10.31 3.33
CA CYS A 114 6.45 -10.39 4.75
C CYS A 114 6.38 -11.85 5.26
N LEU A 115 7.10 -12.13 6.32
CA LEU A 115 6.94 -13.37 7.06
C LEU A 115 5.54 -13.42 7.70
N PRO A 116 4.81 -14.55 7.60
CA PRO A 116 3.48 -14.70 8.17
C PRO A 116 3.54 -14.94 9.69
N LEU A 117 3.82 -13.88 10.44
CA LEU A 117 3.95 -13.90 11.90
C LEU A 117 2.61 -13.59 12.57
N SER A 118 2.00 -14.60 13.19
CA SER A 118 0.72 -14.46 13.92
C SER A 118 0.85 -13.54 15.14
N SER A 119 1.99 -13.56 15.83
CA SER A 119 2.25 -12.75 17.05
C SER A 119 2.16 -11.23 16.81
N VAL A 120 2.49 -10.78 15.61
CA VAL A 120 2.39 -9.36 15.22
C VAL A 120 1.24 -9.09 14.24
N GLY A 121 0.36 -10.08 14.04
CA GLY A 121 -0.81 -9.91 13.20
C GLY A 121 -0.56 -9.93 11.68
N TYR A 122 0.61 -10.39 11.20
CA TYR A 122 0.97 -10.47 9.77
C TYR A 122 0.58 -11.80 9.14
N CYS A 123 -0.54 -12.37 9.58
CA CYS A 123 -1.06 -13.63 9.07
C CYS A 123 -2.53 -13.44 8.65
N PHE A 124 -2.88 -13.99 7.51
CA PHE A 124 -4.27 -14.13 7.06
C PHE A 124 -4.71 -15.58 7.16
N ASN A 125 -5.92 -15.83 7.58
CA ASN A 125 -6.53 -17.14 7.40
C ASN A 125 -6.83 -17.40 5.91
N LYS A 126 -7.19 -18.64 5.58
CA LYS A 126 -7.44 -19.07 4.19
C LYS A 126 -8.50 -18.22 3.46
N ARG A 127 -9.55 -17.78 4.17
CA ARG A 127 -10.62 -16.96 3.61
C ARG A 127 -10.14 -15.53 3.38
N GLU A 128 -9.51 -14.91 4.38
CA GLU A 128 -8.94 -13.57 4.29
C GLU A 128 -7.93 -13.45 3.15
N PHE A 129 -7.03 -14.44 3.03
CA PHE A 129 -6.04 -14.48 1.95
C PHE A 129 -6.72 -14.54 0.57
N ARG A 130 -7.70 -15.43 0.39
CA ARG A 130 -8.47 -15.54 -0.86
C ARG A 130 -9.16 -14.23 -1.22
N ASP A 131 -9.85 -13.62 -0.23
CA ASP A 131 -10.58 -12.39 -0.44
C ASP A 131 -9.64 -11.21 -0.76
N SER A 132 -8.47 -11.16 -0.13
CA SER A 132 -7.41 -10.19 -0.42
C SER A 132 -6.92 -10.28 -1.87
N ILE A 133 -6.79 -11.50 -2.40
CA ILE A 133 -6.46 -11.75 -3.81
C ILE A 133 -7.57 -11.25 -4.73
N CYS A 134 -8.82 -11.56 -4.39
CA CYS A 134 -9.96 -11.09 -5.18
C CYS A 134 -10.01 -9.55 -5.25
N VAL A 135 -9.82 -8.86 -4.12
CA VAL A 135 -9.73 -7.39 -4.07
C VAL A 135 -8.61 -6.87 -4.96
N ARG A 136 -7.42 -7.50 -4.85
CA ARG A 136 -6.22 -7.08 -5.55
C ARG A 136 -6.39 -7.07 -7.07
N TYR A 137 -7.12 -8.05 -7.61
CA TYR A 137 -7.30 -8.23 -9.05
C TYR A 137 -8.70 -7.88 -9.56
N GLY A 138 -9.56 -7.28 -8.74
CA GLY A 138 -10.94 -6.98 -9.11
C GLY A 138 -11.81 -8.21 -9.31
N TRP A 139 -11.40 -9.37 -8.79
CA TRP A 139 -12.16 -10.61 -8.94
C TRP A 139 -13.34 -10.67 -7.98
N LYS A 140 -14.41 -11.36 -8.42
CA LYS A 140 -15.59 -11.54 -7.59
C LYS A 140 -15.25 -12.29 -6.29
N VAL A 141 -15.60 -11.69 -5.16
CA VAL A 141 -15.47 -12.32 -3.84
C VAL A 141 -16.61 -13.33 -3.68
N LYS A 142 -16.27 -14.56 -3.30
CA LYS A 142 -17.27 -15.63 -3.10
C LYS A 142 -18.12 -15.35 -1.85
N ASP A 143 -19.37 -15.78 -1.90
CA ASP A 143 -20.32 -15.69 -0.78
C ASP A 143 -20.57 -14.23 -0.31
N THR A 144 -20.60 -13.28 -1.26
CA THR A 144 -21.07 -11.92 -1.01
C THR A 144 -22.49 -11.74 -1.54
N PRO A 145 -23.36 -10.96 -0.85
CA PRO A 145 -24.71 -10.71 -1.30
C PRO A 145 -24.72 -9.97 -2.65
N THR A 146 -25.79 -10.14 -3.44
CA THR A 146 -25.96 -9.46 -4.74
C THR A 146 -26.20 -7.96 -4.56
N TYR A 147 -26.90 -7.58 -3.51
CA TYR A 147 -27.19 -6.19 -3.16
C TYR A 147 -26.60 -5.82 -1.82
N CYS A 148 -26.10 -4.61 -1.73
CA CYS A 148 -25.66 -3.99 -0.48
C CYS A 148 -26.90 -3.60 0.36
N GLY A 149 -26.74 -3.51 1.68
CA GLY A 149 -27.80 -3.01 2.58
C GLY A 149 -28.27 -1.57 2.29
N CYS A 150 -27.55 -0.82 1.47
CA CYS A 150 -27.97 0.48 0.94
C CYS A 150 -28.87 0.39 -0.31
N GLY A 151 -29.22 -0.81 -0.79
CA GLY A 151 -30.03 -1.06 -1.97
C GLY A 151 -29.27 -1.08 -3.31
N LYS A 152 -28.01 -0.66 -3.35
CA LYS A 152 -27.19 -0.69 -4.59
C LYS A 152 -26.64 -2.08 -4.86
N ARG A 153 -26.36 -2.37 -6.16
CA ARG A 153 -25.69 -3.60 -6.56
C ARG A 153 -24.33 -3.70 -5.84
N ASN A 154 -24.08 -4.85 -5.23
CA ASN A 154 -22.87 -5.06 -4.45
C ASN A 154 -21.68 -5.36 -5.39
N SER A 155 -20.56 -4.70 -5.13
CA SER A 155 -19.25 -4.95 -5.73
C SER A 155 -18.16 -4.62 -4.72
N VAL A 156 -16.93 -5.04 -4.98
CA VAL A 156 -15.79 -4.66 -4.14
C VAL A 156 -15.68 -3.14 -4.06
N ASP A 157 -15.72 -2.45 -5.20
CA ASP A 157 -15.56 -1.00 -5.25
C ASP A 157 -16.70 -0.27 -4.52
N HIS A 158 -17.97 -0.73 -4.71
CA HIS A 158 -19.09 -0.17 -3.96
C HIS A 158 -18.92 -0.36 -2.45
N THR A 159 -18.56 -1.55 -2.01
CA THR A 159 -18.37 -1.88 -0.59
C THR A 159 -17.35 -0.97 0.08
N LEU A 160 -16.28 -0.62 -0.63
CA LEU A 160 -15.20 0.20 -0.08
C LEU A 160 -15.51 1.71 0.00
N ILE A 161 -16.60 2.15 -0.62
CA ILE A 161 -17.06 3.55 -0.58
C ILE A 161 -18.43 3.73 0.04
N CYS A 162 -19.14 2.65 0.36
CA CYS A 162 -20.45 2.71 0.93
C CYS A 162 -20.41 3.34 2.34
N PRO A 163 -21.18 4.42 2.61
CA PRO A 163 -21.18 5.05 3.91
C PRO A 163 -21.89 4.19 4.98
N ASN A 164 -22.80 3.30 4.55
CA ASN A 164 -23.58 2.48 5.48
C ASN A 164 -22.71 1.45 6.21
N GLY A 165 -22.98 1.22 7.47
CA GLY A 165 -22.26 0.27 8.33
C GLY A 165 -20.97 0.82 8.94
N GLY A 166 -20.59 2.09 8.70
CA GLY A 166 -19.47 2.76 9.36
C GLY A 166 -18.07 2.27 8.95
N TYR A 167 -17.95 1.39 7.95
CA TYR A 167 -16.67 0.77 7.57
C TYR A 167 -15.63 1.74 7.01
N VAL A 168 -16.08 2.82 6.38
CA VAL A 168 -15.20 3.89 5.91
C VAL A 168 -14.56 4.60 7.09
N ILE A 169 -15.35 4.91 8.12
CA ILE A 169 -14.89 5.54 9.36
C ILE A 169 -13.97 4.59 10.13
N MET A 170 -14.37 3.33 10.30
CA MET A 170 -13.55 2.30 10.96
C MET A 170 -12.16 2.18 10.30
N ARG A 171 -12.10 2.14 8.96
CA ARG A 171 -10.84 2.09 8.22
C ARG A 171 -9.98 3.33 8.45
N HIS A 172 -10.60 4.50 8.48
CA HIS A 172 -9.95 5.76 8.82
C HIS A 172 -9.34 5.71 10.23
N ASN A 173 -10.16 5.37 11.23
CA ASN A 173 -9.73 5.31 12.63
C ASN A 173 -8.59 4.30 12.85
N ASN A 174 -8.70 3.10 12.29
CA ASN A 174 -7.64 2.09 12.39
C ASN A 174 -6.30 2.60 11.83
N LEU A 175 -6.31 3.34 10.73
CA LEU A 175 -5.09 3.88 10.15
C LEU A 175 -4.58 5.12 10.89
N ARG A 176 -5.47 5.97 11.40
CA ARG A 176 -5.13 7.06 12.31
C ARG A 176 -4.36 6.54 13.53
N ASP A 177 -4.91 5.51 14.17
CA ASP A 177 -4.33 4.95 15.39
C ASP A 177 -2.96 4.32 15.14
N VAL A 178 -2.78 3.59 14.02
CA VAL A 178 -1.46 3.06 13.61
C VAL A 178 -0.43 4.20 13.41
N ASN A 179 -0.84 5.32 12.80
CA ASN A 179 0.05 6.47 12.64
C ASN A 179 0.39 7.12 13.99
N ALA A 180 -0.58 7.25 14.88
CA ALA A 180 -0.35 7.78 16.23
C ALA A 180 0.59 6.88 17.04
N GLU A 181 0.49 5.55 16.93
CA GLU A 181 1.42 4.61 17.57
C GLU A 181 2.85 4.79 17.07
N PHE A 182 3.08 4.91 15.77
CA PHE A 182 4.42 5.21 15.25
C PHE A 182 4.97 6.55 15.72
N GLN A 183 4.12 7.57 15.82
CA GLN A 183 4.56 8.87 16.37
C GLN A 183 4.97 8.78 17.83
N LYS A 184 4.26 8.00 18.66
CA LYS A 184 4.59 7.78 20.08
C LYS A 184 6.00 7.21 20.29
N GLU A 185 6.55 6.53 19.29
CA GLU A 185 7.91 6.02 19.37
C GLU A 185 8.97 7.13 19.46
N VAL A 186 8.77 8.26 18.76
CA VAL A 186 9.83 9.29 18.57
C VAL A 186 9.36 10.74 18.67
N CYS A 187 8.07 10.99 18.84
CA CYS A 187 7.49 12.32 19.01
C CYS A 187 6.98 12.52 20.43
N HIS A 188 6.77 13.77 20.79
CA HIS A 188 6.21 14.19 22.07
C HIS A 188 4.78 14.68 21.91
N ASP A 189 4.00 14.69 23.00
CA ASP A 189 2.63 15.22 23.06
C ASP A 189 1.73 14.67 21.92
N VAL A 190 1.82 13.38 21.65
CA VAL A 190 0.98 12.74 20.62
C VAL A 190 -0.45 12.67 21.12
N LYS A 191 -1.36 13.38 20.45
CA LYS A 191 -2.79 13.41 20.75
C LYS A 191 -3.57 12.95 19.51
N VAL A 192 -4.55 12.09 19.75
CA VAL A 192 -5.56 11.69 18.76
C VAL A 192 -6.75 12.60 18.96
N GLU A 193 -7.33 13.10 17.85
CA GLU A 193 -8.43 14.07 17.85
C GLU A 193 -8.15 15.26 18.77
N PRO A 194 -7.06 16.01 18.53
CA PRO A 194 -6.68 17.10 19.41
C PRO A 194 -7.73 18.20 19.39
N MET A 195 -8.06 18.72 20.58
CA MET A 195 -8.87 19.92 20.67
C MET A 195 -8.10 21.12 20.12
N LEU A 196 -8.73 21.88 19.23
CA LEU A 196 -8.21 23.10 18.66
C LEU A 196 -8.62 24.33 19.48
N ILE A 197 -7.89 25.41 19.33
CA ILE A 197 -8.22 26.70 19.98
C ILE A 197 -9.56 27.18 19.44
N PRO A 198 -10.57 27.44 20.29
CA PRO A 198 -11.88 27.91 19.81
C PRO A 198 -11.73 29.27 19.09
N ILE A 199 -12.41 29.42 17.95
CA ILE A 199 -12.53 30.67 17.22
C ILE A 199 -14.00 31.11 17.30
N GLU A 200 -14.24 32.36 17.59
CA GLU A 200 -15.59 32.93 17.56
C GLU A 200 -16.23 32.73 16.18
N GLY A 201 -17.45 32.12 16.16
CA GLY A 201 -18.19 31.82 14.92
C GLY A 201 -17.90 30.46 14.30
N GLU A 202 -16.98 29.67 14.81
CA GLU A 202 -16.85 28.25 14.43
C GLU A 202 -17.72 27.35 15.32
N ASN A 203 -18.58 26.54 14.69
CA ASN A 203 -19.32 25.50 15.39
C ASN A 203 -18.38 24.36 15.75
N THR A 204 -17.95 24.32 17.01
CA THR A 204 -17.08 23.26 17.57
C THR A 204 -17.89 22.10 18.15
N GLN A 205 -19.23 22.12 18.06
CA GLN A 205 -20.07 21.06 18.62
C GLN A 205 -20.12 19.86 17.68
N ILE A 206 -19.65 18.75 18.20
CA ILE A 206 -19.69 17.42 17.60
C ILE A 206 -21.09 16.83 17.80
N GLU A 207 -22.05 17.26 17.02
CA GLU A 207 -23.29 16.52 16.81
C GLU A 207 -23.62 16.47 15.33
N GLY A 208 -23.45 15.26 14.74
CA GLY A 208 -24.01 14.91 13.44
C GLY A 208 -23.43 15.61 12.23
N ALA A 209 -22.23 15.23 11.84
CA ALA A 209 -21.72 15.18 10.44
C ALA A 209 -22.27 16.21 9.44
N LYS A 210 -22.13 17.49 9.69
CA LYS A 210 -22.01 18.54 8.65
C LYS A 210 -21.23 19.72 9.23
N GLU A 211 -19.93 19.68 9.06
CA GLU A 211 -19.06 20.60 8.31
C GLU A 211 -18.93 22.02 8.83
N ASP A 212 -17.81 22.38 9.21
CA ASP A 212 -16.83 23.34 8.72
C ASP A 212 -15.65 23.51 9.69
N GLY A 213 -15.69 22.87 10.84
CA GLY A 213 -14.59 22.87 11.80
C GLY A 213 -13.38 22.09 11.25
N ALA A 214 -12.19 22.65 11.34
CA ALA A 214 -10.97 21.93 11.10
C ALA A 214 -10.75 20.94 12.25
N HIS A 215 -10.93 19.64 12.01
CA HIS A 215 -10.67 18.58 12.98
C HIS A 215 -9.51 17.72 12.48
N PRO A 216 -8.26 18.01 12.88
CA PRO A 216 -7.14 17.16 12.58
C PRO A 216 -7.22 15.86 13.39
N ASP A 217 -6.80 14.77 12.79
CA ASP A 217 -6.88 13.44 13.41
C ASP A 217 -5.83 13.20 14.48
N ILE A 218 -4.63 13.77 14.30
CA ILE A 218 -3.48 13.60 15.19
C ILE A 218 -2.77 14.93 15.33
N SER A 219 -2.17 15.17 16.50
CA SER A 219 -1.13 16.18 16.66
C SER A 219 0.05 15.62 17.44
N SER A 220 1.26 16.08 17.13
CA SER A 220 2.46 15.74 17.86
C SER A 220 3.51 16.84 17.76
N ARG A 221 4.55 16.77 18.60
CA ARG A 221 5.71 17.66 18.54
C ARG A 221 6.97 16.88 18.19
N GLY A 222 7.87 17.54 17.45
CA GLY A 222 9.22 17.04 17.27
C GLY A 222 9.43 16.15 16.05
N LEU A 223 8.47 16.01 15.13
CA LEU A 223 8.72 15.26 13.91
C LEU A 223 9.61 16.02 12.92
N TRP A 224 9.17 17.20 12.51
CA TRP A 224 9.90 18.03 11.52
C TRP A 224 10.99 18.84 12.18
N SER A 225 10.67 19.54 13.27
CA SER A 225 11.60 20.30 14.11
C SER A 225 11.35 20.01 15.59
N PRO A 226 12.34 20.16 16.49
CA PRO A 226 12.26 19.68 17.87
C PRO A 226 11.07 20.21 18.68
N PHE A 227 10.70 21.48 18.50
CA PHE A 227 9.66 22.15 19.31
C PHE A 227 8.38 22.42 18.52
N GLU A 228 8.37 22.12 17.23
CA GLU A 228 7.25 22.38 16.34
C GLU A 228 6.12 21.39 16.58
N ARG A 229 4.90 21.92 16.76
CA ARG A 229 3.68 21.14 16.76
C ARG A 229 3.21 20.98 15.33
N THR A 230 2.93 19.74 14.94
CA THR A 230 2.35 19.42 13.63
C THR A 230 1.01 18.73 13.83
N PHE A 231 0.05 19.16 13.05
CA PHE A 231 -1.27 18.54 12.93
C PHE A 231 -1.33 17.66 11.69
N TYR A 232 -2.00 16.52 11.80
CA TYR A 232 -2.11 15.53 10.73
C TYR A 232 -3.57 15.18 10.51
N ASP A 233 -3.94 15.00 9.22
CA ASP A 233 -5.26 14.53 8.82
C ASP A 233 -5.07 13.30 7.91
N VAL A 234 -5.62 12.18 8.35
CA VAL A 234 -5.52 10.87 7.69
C VAL A 234 -6.69 10.71 6.73
N GLN A 235 -6.43 10.28 5.52
CA GLN A 235 -7.48 9.93 4.57
C GLN A 235 -7.14 8.67 3.80
N VAL A 236 -8.08 7.72 3.72
CA VAL A 236 -7.96 6.53 2.89
C VAL A 236 -8.92 6.62 1.71
N ILE A 237 -8.36 6.76 0.52
CA ILE A 237 -9.09 6.93 -0.73
C ILE A 237 -9.24 5.58 -1.42
N HIS A 238 -10.43 5.32 -1.97
CA HIS A 238 -10.63 4.20 -2.89
C HIS A 238 -10.51 4.69 -4.34
N PRO A 239 -9.39 4.39 -5.04
CA PRO A 239 -9.12 4.98 -6.36
C PRO A 239 -10.09 4.54 -7.45
N ASN A 240 -10.72 3.35 -7.31
CA ASN A 240 -11.72 2.84 -8.27
C ASN A 240 -13.14 3.37 -8.00
N SER A 241 -13.28 4.38 -7.12
CA SER A 241 -14.57 5.08 -6.99
C SER A 241 -14.96 5.72 -8.32
N PRO A 242 -16.25 5.69 -8.72
CA PRO A 242 -16.71 6.29 -9.98
C PRO A 242 -16.24 7.73 -10.18
N SER A 243 -16.16 8.52 -9.10
CA SER A 243 -15.71 9.91 -9.15
C SER A 243 -14.22 10.10 -9.48
N TYR A 244 -13.42 9.04 -9.54
CA TYR A 244 -11.97 9.11 -9.68
C TYR A 244 -11.43 8.33 -10.88
N LEU A 245 -12.28 7.71 -11.70
CA LEU A 245 -11.86 6.83 -12.80
C LEU A 245 -11.05 7.57 -13.86
N ASP A 246 -11.34 8.85 -14.09
CA ASP A 246 -10.67 9.69 -15.10
C ASP A 246 -9.34 10.30 -14.59
N THR A 247 -8.98 10.03 -13.34
CA THR A 247 -7.77 10.58 -12.71
C THR A 247 -6.81 9.45 -12.38
N THR A 248 -5.52 9.58 -12.72
CA THR A 248 -4.54 8.55 -12.32
C THR A 248 -4.40 8.50 -10.80
N PRO A 249 -4.09 7.33 -10.19
CA PRO A 249 -3.95 7.21 -8.75
C PRO A 249 -2.97 8.21 -8.14
N LYS A 250 -1.86 8.47 -8.84
CA LYS A 250 -0.84 9.43 -8.40
C LYS A 250 -1.36 10.87 -8.42
N GLN A 251 -2.04 11.28 -9.49
CA GLN A 251 -2.65 12.61 -9.59
C GLN A 251 -3.73 12.80 -8.54
N LEU A 252 -4.55 11.78 -8.30
CA LEU A 252 -5.61 11.80 -7.30
C LEU A 252 -5.05 12.09 -5.89
N LEU A 253 -4.00 11.40 -5.48
CA LEU A 253 -3.36 11.63 -4.19
C LEU A 253 -2.85 13.06 -4.05
N VAL A 254 -2.13 13.58 -5.06
CA VAL A 254 -1.62 14.96 -5.07
C VAL A 254 -2.75 15.99 -5.00
N GLN A 255 -3.84 15.79 -5.75
CA GLN A 255 -5.00 16.69 -5.74
C GLN A 255 -5.67 16.74 -4.37
N LYS A 256 -5.85 15.57 -3.74
CA LYS A 256 -6.47 15.48 -2.41
C LYS A 256 -5.58 16.06 -1.32
N GLU A 257 -4.25 15.87 -1.39
CA GLU A 257 -3.31 16.56 -0.49
C GLU A 257 -3.43 18.08 -0.60
N LYS A 258 -3.48 18.62 -1.82
CA LYS A 258 -3.65 20.07 -2.03
C LYS A 258 -4.96 20.59 -1.43
N ILE A 259 -6.06 19.85 -1.55
CA ILE A 259 -7.35 20.22 -0.94
C ILE A 259 -7.22 20.28 0.59
N LYS A 260 -6.62 19.25 1.21
CA LYS A 260 -6.39 19.25 2.65
C LYS A 260 -5.48 20.38 3.10
N MET A 261 -4.38 20.63 2.38
CA MET A 261 -3.49 21.75 2.67
C MET A 261 -4.23 23.09 2.64
N ARG A 262 -5.08 23.35 1.63
CA ARG A 262 -5.87 24.57 1.56
C ARG A 262 -6.84 24.71 2.73
N LYS A 263 -7.44 23.60 3.17
CA LYS A 263 -8.42 23.61 4.27
C LYS A 263 -7.77 23.89 5.62
N TYR A 264 -6.62 23.28 5.91
CA TYR A 264 -6.06 23.22 7.28
C TYR A 264 -4.83 24.08 7.51
N ASN A 265 -4.05 24.39 6.46
CA ASN A 265 -2.72 24.96 6.64
C ASN A 265 -2.77 26.38 7.24
N VAL A 266 -3.71 27.22 6.80
CA VAL A 266 -3.86 28.60 7.31
C VAL A 266 -4.20 28.58 8.80
N ARG A 267 -5.16 27.74 9.19
CA ARG A 267 -5.55 27.61 10.60
C ARG A 267 -4.41 27.08 11.44
N ALA A 268 -3.75 26.00 11.02
CA ALA A 268 -2.63 25.40 11.75
C ALA A 268 -1.52 26.42 11.98
N LEU A 269 -1.19 27.23 10.96
CA LEU A 269 -0.11 28.20 11.04
C LEU A 269 -0.50 29.45 11.85
N GLN A 270 -1.65 30.04 11.59
CA GLN A 270 -2.02 31.33 12.17
C GLN A 270 -2.63 31.22 13.56
N VAL A 271 -3.46 30.21 13.81
CA VAL A 271 -4.17 30.04 15.08
C VAL A 271 -3.42 29.12 16.00
N GLU A 272 -3.12 27.91 15.55
CA GLU A 272 -2.52 26.87 16.39
C GLU A 272 -0.99 27.02 16.55
N LYS A 273 -0.37 27.97 15.81
CA LYS A 273 1.08 28.21 15.79
C LYS A 273 1.88 26.94 15.53
N GLY A 274 1.40 26.14 14.61
CA GLY A 274 1.99 24.86 14.20
C GLY A 274 1.95 24.67 12.70
N THR A 275 2.32 23.49 12.24
CA THR A 275 2.28 23.09 10.82
C THR A 275 1.24 22.04 10.58
N PHE A 276 0.92 21.79 9.31
CA PHE A 276 -0.04 20.78 8.90
C PHE A 276 0.56 19.83 7.87
N THR A 277 0.30 18.52 8.02
CA THR A 277 0.75 17.49 7.09
C THR A 277 -0.39 16.52 6.79
N PRO A 278 -0.93 16.48 5.56
CA PRO A 278 -1.94 15.52 5.16
C PRO A 278 -1.35 14.13 4.96
N LEU A 279 -2.00 13.11 5.50
CA LEU A 279 -1.58 11.71 5.40
C LEU A 279 -2.56 10.92 4.54
N LEU A 280 -2.32 10.91 3.24
CA LEU A 280 -3.19 10.27 2.27
C LEU A 280 -2.70 8.88 1.86
N TYR A 281 -3.64 7.94 1.83
CA TYR A 281 -3.40 6.54 1.48
C TYR A 281 -4.45 6.06 0.49
N THR A 282 -4.12 5.00 -0.25
CA THR A 282 -5.11 4.28 -1.06
C THR A 282 -5.54 2.99 -0.38
N THR A 283 -6.74 2.49 -0.69
CA THR A 283 -7.20 1.17 -0.25
C THR A 283 -6.31 0.03 -0.77
N PHE A 284 -5.49 0.29 -1.78
CA PHE A 284 -4.49 -0.63 -2.32
C PHE A 284 -3.13 -0.54 -1.60
N GLY A 285 -2.94 0.43 -0.71
CA GLY A 285 -1.75 0.60 0.11
C GLY A 285 -0.72 1.58 -0.46
N GLY A 286 -1.07 2.36 -1.47
CA GLY A 286 -0.27 3.48 -1.95
C GLY A 286 -0.30 4.66 -0.97
N TRP A 287 0.74 5.48 -1.00
CA TRP A 287 0.92 6.64 -0.15
C TRP A 287 1.06 7.92 -0.97
N GLY A 288 0.44 8.98 -0.52
CA GLY A 288 0.66 10.32 -1.08
C GLY A 288 2.09 10.83 -0.85
N PRO A 289 2.53 11.84 -1.62
CA PRO A 289 3.85 12.45 -1.44
C PRO A 289 4.13 12.91 -0.01
N GLN A 290 3.17 13.60 0.63
CA GLN A 290 3.33 14.08 2.02
C GLN A 290 3.38 12.93 3.02
N ALA A 291 2.50 11.93 2.88
CA ALA A 291 2.56 10.72 3.69
C ALA A 291 3.89 9.97 3.50
N THR A 292 4.43 9.95 2.27
CA THR A 292 5.74 9.34 1.99
C THR A 292 6.89 10.10 2.68
N ALA A 293 6.89 11.43 2.63
CA ALA A 293 7.88 12.26 3.32
C ALA A 293 7.79 12.08 4.84
N TYR A 294 6.57 12.09 5.39
CA TYR A 294 6.28 11.85 6.79
C TYR A 294 6.85 10.51 7.26
N HIS A 295 6.55 9.40 6.58
CA HIS A 295 7.04 8.09 6.99
C HIS A 295 8.56 7.94 6.85
N ARG A 296 9.16 8.59 5.86
CA ARG A 296 10.63 8.61 5.72
C ARG A 296 11.28 9.31 6.92
N ARG A 297 10.73 10.45 7.32
CA ARG A 297 11.24 11.21 8.49
C ARG A 297 11.04 10.42 9.78
N LEU A 298 9.88 9.80 9.93
CA LEU A 298 9.55 9.00 11.11
C LEU A 298 10.45 7.76 11.21
N ALA A 299 10.65 7.04 10.10
CA ALA A 299 11.56 5.89 10.05
C ALA A 299 13.01 6.26 10.35
N ASP A 300 13.50 7.42 9.88
CA ASP A 300 14.84 7.91 10.23
C ASP A 300 14.99 8.14 11.73
N LYS A 301 13.98 8.75 12.37
CA LYS A 301 13.99 8.98 13.80
C LYS A 301 13.90 7.68 14.61
N ILE A 302 13.04 6.75 14.22
CA ILE A 302 12.89 5.46 14.88
C ILE A 302 14.20 4.66 14.73
N SER A 303 14.77 4.57 13.52
CA SER A 303 16.03 3.90 13.25
C SER A 303 17.17 4.43 14.14
N LYS A 304 17.29 5.74 14.28
CA LYS A 304 18.30 6.37 15.17
C LYS A 304 18.08 6.04 16.65
N LYS A 305 16.82 5.98 17.09
CA LYS A 305 16.47 5.67 18.49
C LYS A 305 16.68 4.19 18.81
N THR A 306 16.22 3.29 17.93
CA THR A 306 16.28 1.83 18.16
C THR A 306 17.59 1.20 17.73
N LYS A 307 18.42 1.92 16.96
CA LYS A 307 19.64 1.43 16.31
C LYS A 307 19.38 0.31 15.28
N GLU A 308 18.15 0.19 14.79
CA GLU A 308 17.79 -0.71 13.71
C GLU A 308 18.08 -0.08 12.36
N GLU A 309 18.29 -0.91 11.33
CA GLU A 309 18.45 -0.42 9.96
C GLU A 309 17.20 0.32 9.47
N TYR A 310 17.39 1.49 8.86
CA TYR A 310 16.33 2.30 8.27
C TYR A 310 15.42 1.50 7.33
N ALA A 311 16.02 0.61 6.51
CA ALA A 311 15.26 -0.22 5.57
C ALA A 311 14.31 -1.20 6.30
N SER A 312 14.75 -1.79 7.42
CA SER A 312 13.94 -2.67 8.26
C SER A 312 12.77 -1.92 8.89
N VAL A 313 13.03 -0.77 9.50
CA VAL A 313 12.00 0.09 10.09
C VAL A 313 10.96 0.51 9.04
N MET A 314 11.41 0.98 7.88
CA MET A 314 10.53 1.40 6.80
C MET A 314 9.69 0.24 6.24
N ASN A 315 10.28 -0.96 6.15
CA ASN A 315 9.54 -2.17 5.72
C ASN A 315 8.48 -2.57 6.76
N HIS A 316 8.83 -2.53 8.05
CA HIS A 316 7.88 -2.78 9.15
C HIS A 316 6.70 -1.83 9.09
N MET A 317 6.95 -0.51 8.96
CA MET A 317 5.89 0.50 8.87
C MET A 317 4.96 0.25 7.68
N ARG A 318 5.52 -0.03 6.48
CA ARG A 318 4.74 -0.35 5.28
C ARG A 318 3.87 -1.58 5.48
N THR A 319 4.46 -2.63 6.04
CA THR A 319 3.75 -3.89 6.28
C THR A 319 2.60 -3.67 7.26
N ARG A 320 2.82 -2.99 8.37
CA ARG A 320 1.80 -2.72 9.37
C ARG A 320 0.64 -1.87 8.82
N ILE A 321 0.96 -0.78 8.10
CA ILE A 321 -0.05 0.05 7.43
C ILE A 321 -0.85 -0.78 6.42
N ARG A 322 -0.16 -1.59 5.62
CA ARG A 322 -0.83 -2.42 4.61
C ARG A 322 -1.76 -3.44 5.24
N PHE A 323 -1.38 -4.11 6.32
CA PHE A 323 -2.25 -5.03 7.05
C PHE A 323 -3.44 -4.31 7.69
N SER A 324 -3.25 -3.13 8.29
CA SER A 324 -4.33 -2.31 8.84
C SER A 324 -5.38 -1.97 7.77
N ILE A 325 -4.95 -1.47 6.61
CA ILE A 325 -5.85 -1.17 5.50
C ILE A 325 -6.53 -2.44 4.99
N MET A 326 -5.79 -3.54 4.78
CA MET A 326 -6.33 -4.77 4.23
C MET A 326 -7.36 -5.41 5.16
N ARG A 327 -7.10 -5.48 6.46
CA ARG A 327 -8.08 -5.99 7.45
C ARG A 327 -9.36 -5.17 7.46
N SER A 328 -9.24 -3.85 7.43
CA SER A 328 -10.41 -2.96 7.33
C SER A 328 -11.20 -3.17 6.04
N VAL A 329 -10.51 -3.40 4.92
CA VAL A 329 -11.13 -3.76 3.64
C VAL A 329 -11.86 -5.11 3.74
N LEU A 330 -11.24 -6.12 4.33
CA LEU A 330 -11.85 -7.45 4.49
C LEU A 330 -13.07 -7.43 5.41
N VAL A 331 -13.01 -6.65 6.49
CA VAL A 331 -14.18 -6.45 7.38
C VAL A 331 -15.32 -5.76 6.63
N ALA A 332 -15.04 -4.71 5.86
CA ALA A 332 -16.04 -4.05 5.03
C ALA A 332 -16.69 -5.02 4.02
N LEU A 333 -15.90 -5.86 3.35
CA LEU A 333 -16.38 -6.85 2.36
C LEU A 333 -17.34 -7.89 2.97
N ARG A 334 -17.17 -8.21 4.23
CA ARG A 334 -17.95 -9.25 4.94
C ARG A 334 -19.00 -8.69 5.86
N GLY A 335 -18.94 -7.39 6.14
CA GLY A 335 -19.85 -6.72 7.04
C GLY A 335 -21.22 -6.46 6.43
N GLN A 336 -22.18 -6.20 7.31
CA GLN A 336 -23.54 -5.82 6.92
C GLN A 336 -23.60 -4.30 6.76
N HIS A 337 -23.79 -3.82 5.54
CA HIS A 337 -23.95 -2.39 5.23
C HIS A 337 -25.40 -1.93 5.51
N ARG A 338 -25.87 -2.08 6.74
CA ARG A 338 -27.16 -1.55 7.18
C ARG A 338 -27.02 -0.12 7.66
N GLN A 339 -28.05 0.71 7.49
CA GLN A 339 -28.13 1.97 8.22
C GLN A 339 -28.14 1.65 9.72
N ALA A 340 -27.37 2.40 10.51
CA ALA A 340 -27.60 2.41 11.94
C ALA A 340 -29.04 2.89 12.14
N ASN A 341 -29.94 2.02 12.61
CA ASN A 341 -31.23 2.48 13.08
C ASN A 341 -30.92 3.46 14.22
N ASN A 342 -31.39 4.70 14.09
CA ASN A 342 -31.44 5.60 15.22
C ASN A 342 -32.25 4.84 16.30
N ILE A 343 -31.55 4.28 17.25
CA ILE A 343 -32.18 3.82 18.50
C ILE A 343 -32.49 5.12 19.20
N GLY A 344 -33.80 5.50 19.11
CA GLY A 344 -34.36 6.66 19.77
C GLY A 344 -34.21 6.61 21.30
#